data_5404eadcf9e709d6a45d0a4aa61c7b82
#
_entry.id   5404eadcf9e709d6a45d0a4aa61c7b82
#
_cell.length_a   1.000
_cell.length_b   1.000
_cell.length_c   1.000
_cell.angle_alpha   90.00
_cell.angle_beta   90.00
_cell.angle_gamma   90.00
#
_symmetry.space_group_name_H-M   'P 1'
#
loop_
_entity.id
_entity.type
_entity.pdbx_description
1 polymer ?
#
loop_
_entity_poly.entity_id
_entity_poly.type
_entity_poly.pdbx_seq_one_letter_code
_entity_poly.pdbx_strand_id
1 'polypeptide(L)'
;PASGNIFIDDKNILEQSPEILRRGIGYVLQNNGLFPHYTVAENIAIVPQLLKWDKKRTEKRVDELLEKLHLTKDYLNVYPNELSGGQQQRIGLARALVADPAVLLMDEPFGALDNVTRSKIHAEFKALDELKRKTIIMVTHDVQEAFELGDHICLMDQGKIVQDGTPADLLFNPKNSFVRGFLQEQKLQLEFKTIRLNQAPRPSKGGVKKEAVKRGSSISADVSFWSALEHFKFDGVDELHIIDKENNESWTASFEELMAAFYQYKKSKT
;
A
#
# COMPACT_ATOMS: atom_id res chain seq x y z
N PRO A 1 -12.47 -20.98 -11.92
CA PRO A 1 -11.39 -21.85 -11.49
C PRO A 1 -11.51 -23.22 -12.15
N ALA A 2 -10.40 -23.97 -12.29
CA ALA A 2 -10.41 -25.33 -12.79
C ALA A 2 -11.05 -26.30 -11.77
N SER A 3 -10.97 -25.96 -10.48
CA SER A 3 -11.61 -26.65 -9.36
C SER A 3 -11.81 -25.67 -8.19
N GLY A 4 -12.67 -26.04 -7.25
CA GLY A 4 -12.98 -25.19 -6.10
C GLY A 4 -13.96 -24.06 -6.43
N ASN A 5 -14.22 -23.21 -5.43
CA ASN A 5 -15.13 -22.08 -5.51
C ASN A 5 -14.44 -20.79 -5.07
N ILE A 6 -14.85 -19.66 -5.64
CA ILE A 6 -14.44 -18.32 -5.23
C ILE A 6 -15.71 -17.56 -4.85
N PHE A 7 -15.68 -16.90 -3.71
CA PHE A 7 -16.80 -16.10 -3.22
C PHE A 7 -16.39 -14.63 -3.13
N ILE A 8 -17.30 -13.75 -3.56
CA ILE A 8 -17.22 -12.29 -3.36
C ILE A 8 -18.53 -11.90 -2.68
N ASP A 9 -18.44 -11.28 -1.49
CA ASP A 9 -19.60 -10.93 -0.65
C ASP A 9 -20.58 -12.13 -0.48
N ASP A 10 -20.02 -13.30 -0.10
CA ASP A 10 -20.72 -14.58 0.10
C ASP A 10 -21.43 -15.15 -1.13
N LYS A 11 -21.22 -14.58 -2.32
CA LYS A 11 -21.77 -15.06 -3.58
C LYS A 11 -20.72 -15.80 -4.38
N ASN A 12 -21.03 -17.03 -4.79
CA ASN A 12 -20.16 -17.79 -5.67
C ASN A 12 -20.06 -17.11 -7.04
N ILE A 13 -18.85 -16.81 -7.49
CA ILE A 13 -18.61 -16.14 -8.78
C ILE A 13 -19.09 -16.97 -9.97
N LEU A 14 -19.15 -18.31 -9.83
CA LEU A 14 -19.62 -19.22 -10.89
C LEU A 14 -21.14 -19.17 -11.11
N GLU A 15 -21.89 -18.64 -10.14
CA GLU A 15 -23.35 -18.48 -10.21
C GLU A 15 -23.75 -17.09 -10.73
N GLN A 16 -22.79 -16.22 -10.99
CA GLN A 16 -23.03 -14.86 -11.47
C GLN A 16 -22.74 -14.76 -12.98
N SER A 17 -23.47 -13.86 -13.66
CA SER A 17 -23.10 -13.48 -15.02
C SER A 17 -21.67 -12.89 -15.02
N PRO A 18 -20.75 -13.40 -15.86
CA PRO A 18 -19.38 -12.89 -15.93
C PRO A 18 -19.29 -11.39 -16.25
N GLU A 19 -20.27 -10.88 -17.00
CA GLU A 19 -20.31 -9.44 -17.33
C GLU A 19 -20.66 -8.59 -16.11
N ILE A 20 -21.63 -8.99 -15.31
CA ILE A 20 -22.04 -8.28 -14.09
C ILE A 20 -20.88 -8.34 -13.08
N LEU A 21 -20.31 -9.52 -12.88
CA LEU A 21 -19.18 -9.74 -11.98
C LEU A 21 -18.00 -8.82 -12.35
N ARG A 22 -17.57 -8.83 -13.61
CA ARG A 22 -16.42 -8.03 -14.08
C ARG A 22 -16.64 -6.51 -13.96
N ARG A 23 -17.86 -6.03 -14.14
CA ARG A 23 -18.20 -4.60 -13.95
C ARG A 23 -18.14 -4.17 -12.48
N GLY A 24 -18.27 -5.11 -11.55
CA GLY A 24 -18.14 -4.88 -10.09
C GLY A 24 -16.71 -4.99 -9.57
N ILE A 25 -15.73 -5.33 -10.42
CA ILE A 25 -14.32 -5.48 -10.05
C ILE A 25 -13.51 -4.38 -10.74
N GLY A 26 -12.76 -3.61 -9.97
CA GLY A 26 -11.76 -2.70 -10.52
C GLY A 26 -10.53 -3.49 -10.96
N TYR A 27 -9.95 -3.12 -12.10
CA TYR A 27 -8.75 -3.80 -12.59
C TYR A 27 -7.70 -2.79 -13.08
N VAL A 28 -6.51 -2.88 -12.49
CA VAL A 28 -5.33 -2.12 -12.91
C VAL A 28 -4.38 -3.07 -13.62
N LEU A 29 -4.21 -2.87 -14.91
CA LEU A 29 -3.37 -3.69 -15.77
C LEU A 29 -1.90 -3.29 -15.64
N GLN A 30 -1.01 -4.26 -15.85
CA GLN A 30 0.40 -3.99 -16.12
C GLN A 30 0.52 -2.97 -17.26
N ASN A 31 1.47 -2.02 -17.15
CA ASN A 31 1.64 -0.92 -18.10
C ASN A 31 0.37 -0.05 -18.29
N ASN A 32 -0.45 0.08 -17.23
CA ASN A 32 -1.64 0.92 -17.13
C ASN A 32 -2.81 0.54 -18.06
N GLY A 33 -2.56 -0.13 -19.19
CA GLY A 33 -3.57 -0.60 -20.14
C GLY A 33 -4.58 0.46 -20.58
N LEU A 34 -4.15 1.73 -20.69
CA LEU A 34 -4.99 2.82 -21.17
C LEU A 34 -5.23 2.68 -22.67
N PHE A 35 -6.42 3.05 -23.11
CA PHE A 35 -6.75 3.10 -24.53
C PHE A 35 -6.10 4.32 -25.17
N PRO A 36 -5.14 4.15 -26.08
CA PRO A 36 -4.32 5.26 -26.59
C PRO A 36 -5.09 6.26 -27.43
N HIS A 37 -6.22 5.86 -28.01
CA HIS A 37 -7.11 6.67 -28.82
C HIS A 37 -8.26 7.32 -28.06
N TYR A 38 -8.30 7.14 -26.74
CA TYR A 38 -9.23 7.79 -25.83
C TYR A 38 -8.50 8.83 -24.99
N THR A 39 -9.16 9.95 -24.75
CA THR A 39 -8.68 10.94 -23.78
C THR A 39 -8.69 10.39 -22.36
N VAL A 40 -8.12 11.11 -21.42
CA VAL A 40 -8.16 10.77 -19.99
C VAL A 40 -9.60 10.62 -19.49
N ALA A 41 -10.46 11.60 -19.82
CA ALA A 41 -11.88 11.56 -19.43
C ALA A 41 -12.60 10.33 -19.99
N GLU A 42 -12.36 10.00 -21.25
CA GLU A 42 -12.96 8.84 -21.91
C GLU A 42 -12.43 7.53 -21.33
N ASN A 43 -11.12 7.42 -21.04
CA ASN A 43 -10.53 6.25 -20.39
C ASN A 43 -11.18 5.98 -19.03
N ILE A 44 -11.37 7.00 -18.20
CA ILE A 44 -12.01 6.85 -16.89
C ILE A 44 -13.49 6.54 -17.03
N ALA A 45 -14.18 7.13 -18.01
CA ALA A 45 -15.61 7.01 -18.19
C ALA A 45 -16.09 5.67 -18.81
N ILE A 46 -15.20 4.77 -19.23
CA ILE A 46 -15.57 3.50 -19.89
C ILE A 46 -16.52 2.67 -19.03
N VAL A 47 -16.19 2.44 -17.75
CA VAL A 47 -17.03 1.62 -16.85
C VAL A 47 -18.36 2.32 -16.55
N PRO A 48 -18.43 3.62 -16.21
CA PRO A 48 -19.68 4.37 -16.14
C PRO A 48 -20.57 4.24 -17.37
N GLN A 49 -19.99 4.31 -18.59
CA GLN A 49 -20.75 4.13 -19.82
C GLN A 49 -21.35 2.71 -19.94
N LEU A 50 -20.57 1.67 -19.60
CA LEU A 50 -21.06 0.29 -19.58
C LEU A 50 -22.17 0.09 -18.53
N LEU A 51 -22.13 0.85 -17.43
CA LEU A 51 -23.14 0.85 -16.38
C LEU A 51 -24.31 1.80 -16.69
N LYS A 52 -24.30 2.46 -17.84
CA LYS A 52 -25.32 3.42 -18.29
C LYS A 52 -25.56 4.57 -17.30
N TRP A 53 -24.48 5.05 -16.66
CA TRP A 53 -24.57 6.24 -15.82
C TRP A 53 -24.90 7.47 -16.67
N ASP A 54 -25.64 8.40 -16.09
CA ASP A 54 -25.84 9.70 -16.74
C ASP A 54 -24.53 10.50 -16.80
N LYS A 55 -24.48 11.43 -17.74
CA LYS A 55 -23.30 12.24 -18.02
C LYS A 55 -22.87 13.06 -16.80
N LYS A 56 -23.80 13.68 -16.11
CA LYS A 56 -23.51 14.57 -14.95
C LYS A 56 -22.90 13.79 -13.79
N ARG A 57 -23.42 12.60 -13.49
CA ARG A 57 -22.86 11.70 -12.49
C ARG A 57 -21.45 11.26 -12.85
N THR A 58 -21.22 10.90 -14.11
CA THR A 58 -19.92 10.46 -14.61
C THR A 58 -18.89 11.57 -14.51
N GLU A 59 -19.19 12.77 -15.01
CA GLU A 59 -18.31 13.93 -14.95
C GLU A 59 -17.93 14.28 -13.50
N LYS A 60 -18.91 14.34 -12.62
CA LYS A 60 -18.68 14.61 -11.19
C LYS A 60 -17.72 13.59 -10.58
N ARG A 61 -17.93 12.29 -10.85
CA ARG A 61 -17.09 11.22 -10.30
C ARG A 61 -15.68 11.25 -10.88
N VAL A 62 -15.52 11.56 -12.16
CA VAL A 62 -14.21 11.76 -12.79
C VAL A 62 -13.46 12.91 -12.12
N ASP A 63 -14.11 14.06 -11.92
CA ASP A 63 -13.53 15.22 -11.25
C ASP A 63 -13.06 14.89 -9.83
N GLU A 64 -13.89 14.21 -9.03
CA GLU A 64 -13.54 13.77 -7.68
C GLU A 64 -12.29 12.86 -7.65
N LEU A 65 -12.19 11.94 -8.60
CA LEU A 65 -11.05 11.03 -8.67
C LEU A 65 -9.77 11.71 -9.15
N LEU A 66 -9.85 12.64 -10.08
CA LEU A 66 -8.70 13.43 -10.49
C LEU A 66 -8.13 14.22 -9.30
N GLU A 67 -8.98 14.89 -8.53
CA GLU A 67 -8.57 15.62 -7.34
C GLU A 67 -7.89 14.70 -6.31
N LYS A 68 -8.51 13.56 -5.98
CA LYS A 68 -7.97 12.58 -5.03
C LYS A 68 -6.65 11.96 -5.47
N LEU A 69 -6.42 11.87 -6.77
CA LEU A 69 -5.21 11.33 -7.36
C LEU A 69 -4.20 12.43 -7.77
N HIS A 70 -4.40 13.65 -7.28
CA HIS A 70 -3.52 14.80 -7.53
C HIS A 70 -3.29 15.09 -9.02
N LEU A 71 -4.35 14.96 -9.83
CA LEU A 71 -4.38 15.32 -11.23
C LEU A 71 -5.27 16.55 -11.42
N THR A 72 -4.85 17.49 -12.27
CA THR A 72 -5.67 18.67 -12.61
C THR A 72 -6.66 18.36 -13.73
N LYS A 73 -7.71 19.15 -13.83
CA LYS A 73 -8.72 19.01 -14.90
C LYS A 73 -8.17 19.27 -16.30
N ASP A 74 -7.01 19.92 -16.42
CA ASP A 74 -6.35 20.17 -17.70
C ASP A 74 -6.00 18.88 -18.43
N TYR A 75 -5.84 17.77 -17.67
CA TYR A 75 -5.58 16.45 -18.25
C TYR A 75 -6.81 15.79 -18.89
N LEU A 76 -8.05 16.28 -18.67
CA LEU A 76 -9.27 15.59 -19.14
C LEU A 76 -9.26 15.30 -20.64
N ASN A 77 -8.76 16.24 -21.45
CA ASN A 77 -8.75 16.15 -22.91
C ASN A 77 -7.39 15.67 -23.48
N VAL A 78 -6.44 15.31 -22.62
CA VAL A 78 -5.11 14.84 -23.02
C VAL A 78 -5.15 13.35 -23.33
N TYR A 79 -4.33 12.89 -24.27
CA TYR A 79 -4.20 11.48 -24.62
C TYR A 79 -3.09 10.79 -23.81
N PRO A 80 -3.16 9.47 -23.62
CA PRO A 80 -2.18 8.72 -22.81
C PRO A 80 -0.72 8.90 -23.21
N ASN A 81 -0.43 9.05 -24.49
CA ASN A 81 0.93 9.24 -25.01
C ASN A 81 1.56 10.59 -24.65
N GLU A 82 0.77 11.55 -24.20
CA GLU A 82 1.22 12.88 -23.77
C GLU A 82 1.54 12.94 -22.26
N LEU A 83 1.36 11.82 -21.57
CA LEU A 83 1.43 11.73 -20.11
C LEU A 83 2.70 11.01 -19.65
N SER A 84 3.24 11.41 -18.50
CA SER A 84 4.27 10.64 -17.81
C SER A 84 3.74 9.29 -17.32
N GLY A 85 4.64 8.31 -17.09
CA GLY A 85 4.26 7.00 -16.57
C GLY A 85 3.46 7.07 -15.26
N GLY A 86 3.85 7.97 -14.33
CA GLY A 86 3.13 8.16 -13.09
C GLY A 86 1.73 8.78 -13.27
N GLN A 87 1.54 9.67 -14.25
CA GLN A 87 0.22 10.19 -14.61
C GLN A 87 -0.66 9.10 -15.23
N GLN A 88 -0.11 8.32 -16.16
CA GLN A 88 -0.83 7.18 -16.75
C GLN A 88 -1.26 6.19 -15.67
N GLN A 89 -0.41 5.92 -14.68
CA GLN A 89 -0.71 5.05 -13.56
C GLN A 89 -1.89 5.54 -12.74
N ARG A 90 -1.90 6.83 -12.38
CA ARG A 90 -3.01 7.44 -11.64
C ARG A 90 -4.32 7.41 -12.43
N ILE A 91 -4.27 7.57 -13.75
CA ILE A 91 -5.46 7.45 -14.61
C ILE A 91 -5.95 6.02 -14.69
N GLY A 92 -5.05 5.04 -14.79
CA GLY A 92 -5.39 3.61 -14.70
C GLY A 92 -6.10 3.27 -13.38
N LEU A 93 -5.61 3.84 -12.28
CA LEU A 93 -6.23 3.70 -10.96
C LEU A 93 -7.58 4.41 -10.89
N ALA A 94 -7.71 5.64 -11.43
CA ALA A 94 -8.98 6.35 -11.52
C ALA A 94 -10.03 5.53 -12.28
N ARG A 95 -9.65 4.96 -13.43
CA ARG A 95 -10.52 4.08 -14.21
C ARG A 95 -10.99 2.86 -13.44
N ALA A 96 -10.09 2.24 -12.67
CA ALA A 96 -10.42 1.08 -11.85
C ALA A 96 -11.35 1.44 -10.67
N LEU A 97 -11.25 2.65 -10.13
CA LEU A 97 -12.01 3.11 -8.96
C LEU A 97 -13.31 3.84 -9.29
N VAL A 98 -13.55 4.21 -10.55
CA VAL A 98 -14.67 5.10 -10.92
C VAL A 98 -16.05 4.56 -10.53
N ALA A 99 -16.23 3.24 -10.65
CA ALA A 99 -17.49 2.56 -10.30
C ALA A 99 -17.60 2.21 -8.81
N ASP A 100 -16.63 2.62 -7.99
CA ASP A 100 -16.52 2.27 -6.57
C ASP A 100 -16.60 0.76 -6.29
N PRO A 101 -15.75 -0.07 -6.93
CA PRO A 101 -15.79 -1.51 -6.77
C PRO A 101 -15.39 -1.93 -5.34
N ALA A 102 -15.98 -3.04 -4.84
CA ALA A 102 -15.59 -3.64 -3.57
C ALA A 102 -14.23 -4.35 -3.66
N VAL A 103 -13.90 -4.90 -4.83
CA VAL A 103 -12.65 -5.63 -5.10
C VAL A 103 -11.83 -4.89 -6.16
N LEU A 104 -10.53 -4.74 -5.88
CA LEU A 104 -9.55 -4.17 -6.81
C LEU A 104 -8.46 -5.21 -7.09
N LEU A 105 -8.30 -5.57 -8.36
CA LEU A 105 -7.21 -6.43 -8.82
C LEU A 105 -6.14 -5.57 -9.47
N MET A 106 -4.89 -5.79 -9.13
CA MET A 106 -3.76 -5.01 -9.63
C MET A 106 -2.65 -5.97 -10.08
N ASP A 107 -2.20 -5.82 -11.32
CA ASP A 107 -1.13 -6.62 -11.90
C ASP A 107 0.09 -5.75 -12.14
N GLU A 108 1.14 -5.94 -11.33
CA GLU A 108 2.38 -5.16 -11.32
C GLU A 108 2.14 -3.63 -11.45
N PRO A 109 1.30 -3.05 -10.60
CA PRO A 109 0.78 -1.69 -10.84
C PRO A 109 1.88 -0.62 -10.85
N PHE A 110 3.02 -0.83 -10.22
CA PHE A 110 4.09 0.17 -10.10
C PHE A 110 5.39 -0.25 -10.81
N GLY A 111 5.38 -1.36 -11.54
CA GLY A 111 6.58 -1.93 -12.17
C GLY A 111 7.25 -1.03 -13.21
N ALA A 112 6.50 -0.18 -13.90
CA ALA A 112 7.01 0.72 -14.94
C ALA A 112 7.58 2.06 -14.39
N LEU A 113 7.56 2.27 -13.06
CA LEU A 113 7.99 3.53 -12.44
C LEU A 113 9.45 3.48 -11.97
N ASP A 114 10.14 4.62 -12.09
CA ASP A 114 11.42 4.79 -11.41
C ASP A 114 11.26 4.81 -9.88
N ASN A 115 12.33 4.55 -9.15
CA ASN A 115 12.28 4.36 -7.69
C ASN A 115 11.76 5.58 -6.92
N VAL A 116 12.05 6.80 -7.37
CA VAL A 116 11.62 8.04 -6.69
C VAL A 116 10.11 8.24 -6.88
N THR A 117 9.66 8.13 -8.12
CA THR A 117 8.24 8.22 -8.47
C THR A 117 7.44 7.11 -7.80
N ARG A 118 7.97 5.88 -7.75
CA ARG A 118 7.35 4.72 -7.11
C ARG A 118 7.10 4.97 -5.62
N SER A 119 8.11 5.40 -4.87
CA SER A 119 7.97 5.68 -3.44
C SER A 119 6.91 6.75 -3.15
N LYS A 120 6.85 7.80 -3.97
CA LYS A 120 5.83 8.84 -3.86
C LYS A 120 4.42 8.29 -4.12
N ILE A 121 4.25 7.52 -5.18
CA ILE A 121 2.95 6.92 -5.53
C ILE A 121 2.51 5.89 -4.49
N HIS A 122 3.42 5.11 -3.91
CA HIS A 122 3.10 4.20 -2.79
C HIS A 122 2.54 4.96 -1.58
N ALA A 123 3.17 6.07 -1.20
CA ALA A 123 2.69 6.90 -0.08
C ALA A 123 1.30 7.48 -0.38
N GLU A 124 1.09 8.00 -1.58
CA GLU A 124 -0.21 8.51 -2.04
C GLU A 124 -1.27 7.41 -2.07
N PHE A 125 -0.93 6.22 -2.59
CA PHE A 125 -1.81 5.06 -2.63
C PHE A 125 -2.27 4.65 -1.22
N LYS A 126 -1.34 4.54 -0.26
CA LYS A 126 -1.66 4.24 1.14
C LYS A 126 -2.57 5.28 1.79
N ALA A 127 -2.37 6.55 1.46
CA ALA A 127 -3.14 7.65 2.02
C ALA A 127 -4.56 7.78 1.42
N LEU A 128 -4.83 7.07 0.32
CA LEU A 128 -6.08 7.21 -0.41
C LEU A 128 -7.25 6.55 0.34
N ASP A 129 -8.14 7.36 0.89
CA ASP A 129 -9.31 6.90 1.66
C ASP A 129 -10.24 5.96 0.86
N GLU A 130 -10.28 6.12 -0.46
CA GLU A 130 -11.03 5.26 -1.39
C GLU A 130 -10.66 3.77 -1.25
N LEU A 131 -9.43 3.47 -0.81
CA LEU A 131 -8.92 2.10 -0.73
C LEU A 131 -9.18 1.44 0.62
N LYS A 132 -9.41 2.20 1.68
CA LYS A 132 -9.53 1.70 3.06
C LYS A 132 -10.62 0.66 3.29
N ARG A 133 -11.63 0.61 2.41
CA ARG A 133 -12.77 -0.30 2.53
C ARG A 133 -12.84 -1.34 1.41
N LYS A 134 -11.76 -1.52 0.66
CA LYS A 134 -11.71 -2.41 -0.50
C LYS A 134 -10.85 -3.63 -0.21
N THR A 135 -11.25 -4.75 -0.78
CA THR A 135 -10.36 -5.90 -0.88
C THR A 135 -9.44 -5.69 -2.08
N ILE A 136 -8.14 -5.58 -1.83
CA ILE A 136 -7.14 -5.37 -2.87
C ILE A 136 -6.31 -6.62 -3.02
N ILE A 137 -6.25 -7.18 -4.23
CA ILE A 137 -5.36 -8.27 -4.59
C ILE A 137 -4.34 -7.70 -5.57
N MET A 138 -3.09 -7.63 -5.13
CA MET A 138 -2.00 -7.09 -5.94
C MET A 138 -0.98 -8.18 -6.24
N VAL A 139 -0.61 -8.33 -7.50
CA VAL A 139 0.51 -9.15 -7.93
C VAL A 139 1.71 -8.24 -8.14
N THR A 140 2.84 -8.60 -7.55
CA THR A 140 4.10 -7.90 -7.74
C THR A 140 5.28 -8.86 -7.63
N HIS A 141 6.37 -8.56 -8.31
CA HIS A 141 7.66 -9.22 -8.13
C HIS A 141 8.59 -8.42 -7.18
N ASP A 142 8.20 -7.24 -6.75
CA ASP A 142 8.96 -6.41 -5.82
C ASP A 142 8.61 -6.76 -4.37
N VAL A 143 9.58 -7.36 -3.68
CA VAL A 143 9.42 -7.78 -2.28
C VAL A 143 9.15 -6.59 -1.37
N GLN A 144 9.81 -5.46 -1.60
CA GLN A 144 9.61 -4.27 -0.76
C GLN A 144 8.20 -3.72 -0.91
N GLU A 145 7.66 -3.71 -2.13
CA GLU A 145 6.29 -3.32 -2.43
C GLU A 145 5.29 -4.22 -1.70
N ALA A 146 5.45 -5.54 -1.78
CA ALA A 146 4.59 -6.50 -1.08
C ALA A 146 4.59 -6.27 0.43
N PHE A 147 5.77 -6.04 1.04
CA PHE A 147 5.91 -5.79 2.48
C PHE A 147 5.45 -4.39 2.91
N GLU A 148 5.49 -3.43 2.01
CA GLU A 148 5.04 -2.07 2.29
C GLU A 148 3.52 -1.92 2.18
N LEU A 149 2.88 -2.56 1.19
CA LEU A 149 1.48 -2.35 0.86
C LEU A 149 0.56 -3.48 1.35
N GLY A 150 1.08 -4.70 1.52
CA GLY A 150 0.28 -5.88 1.84
C GLY A 150 0.04 -6.06 3.34
N ASP A 151 -1.21 -6.22 3.73
CA ASP A 151 -1.58 -6.71 5.07
C ASP A 151 -1.36 -8.23 5.17
N HIS A 152 -1.47 -8.93 4.05
CA HIS A 152 -1.26 -10.36 3.89
C HIS A 152 -0.48 -10.63 2.61
N ILE A 153 0.55 -11.46 2.69
CA ILE A 153 1.44 -11.78 1.57
C ILE A 153 1.33 -13.25 1.25
N CYS A 154 1.09 -13.56 -0.02
CA CYS A 154 1.09 -14.91 -0.56
C CYS A 154 2.32 -15.08 -1.46
N LEU A 155 3.35 -15.79 -0.97
CA LEU A 155 4.56 -16.10 -1.75
C LEU A 155 4.30 -17.32 -2.62
N MET A 156 4.52 -17.17 -3.91
CA MET A 156 4.32 -18.23 -4.90
C MET A 156 5.65 -18.62 -5.57
N ASP A 157 5.79 -19.90 -5.83
CA ASP A 157 6.86 -20.45 -6.65
C ASP A 157 6.32 -21.56 -7.54
N GLN A 158 6.70 -21.57 -8.81
CA GLN A 158 6.28 -22.56 -9.82
C GLN A 158 4.76 -22.84 -9.82
N GLY A 159 3.95 -21.79 -9.69
CA GLY A 159 2.49 -21.88 -9.69
C GLY A 159 1.86 -22.44 -8.41
N LYS A 160 2.64 -22.60 -7.34
CA LYS A 160 2.18 -23.10 -6.04
C LYS A 160 2.39 -22.04 -4.94
N ILE A 161 1.45 -21.99 -4.02
CA ILE A 161 1.63 -21.18 -2.81
C ILE A 161 2.65 -21.89 -1.90
N VAL A 162 3.77 -21.21 -1.65
CA VAL A 162 4.85 -21.71 -0.78
C VAL A 162 4.57 -21.33 0.67
N GLN A 163 4.21 -20.07 0.89
CA GLN A 163 3.79 -19.55 2.19
C GLN A 163 2.82 -18.39 1.99
N ASP A 164 1.85 -18.30 2.86
CA ASP A 164 0.96 -17.15 3.02
C ASP A 164 0.93 -16.74 4.50
N GLY A 165 0.73 -15.45 4.77
CA GLY A 165 0.70 -14.90 6.11
C GLY A 165 0.94 -13.40 6.11
N THR A 166 0.99 -12.81 7.30
CA THR A 166 1.37 -11.41 7.47
C THR A 166 2.85 -11.20 7.08
N PRO A 167 3.28 -9.95 6.78
CA PRO A 167 4.70 -9.64 6.60
C PRO A 167 5.59 -10.16 7.74
N ALA A 168 5.12 -10.07 8.99
CA ALA A 168 5.84 -10.60 10.15
C ALA A 168 5.96 -12.13 10.12
N ASP A 169 4.93 -12.84 9.71
CA ASP A 169 4.99 -14.32 9.61
C ASP A 169 6.04 -14.78 8.61
N LEU A 170 6.14 -14.11 7.45
CA LEU A 170 7.14 -14.46 6.44
C LEU A 170 8.58 -14.18 6.94
N LEU A 171 8.78 -13.11 7.71
CA LEU A 171 10.11 -12.73 8.21
C LEU A 171 10.58 -13.58 9.38
N PHE A 172 9.69 -13.83 10.36
CA PHE A 172 10.06 -14.44 11.61
C PHE A 172 9.76 -15.95 11.67
N ASN A 173 8.79 -16.41 10.87
CA ASN A 173 8.36 -17.82 10.82
C ASN A 173 8.43 -18.38 9.38
N PRO A 174 9.59 -18.27 8.66
CA PRO A 174 9.70 -18.77 7.30
C PRO A 174 9.48 -20.28 7.25
N LYS A 175 8.52 -20.74 6.45
CA LYS A 175 8.05 -22.13 6.37
C LYS A 175 9.14 -23.10 5.92
N ASN A 176 10.09 -22.65 5.10
CA ASN A 176 11.16 -23.49 4.57
C ASN A 176 12.40 -22.66 4.20
N SER A 177 13.44 -23.34 3.70
CA SER A 177 14.70 -22.72 3.29
C SER A 177 14.56 -21.81 2.08
N PHE A 178 13.62 -22.08 1.16
CA PHE A 178 13.33 -21.23 0.01
C PHE A 178 12.84 -19.85 0.46
N VAL A 179 11.81 -19.79 1.32
CA VAL A 179 11.28 -18.52 1.85
C VAL A 179 12.38 -17.74 2.59
N ARG A 180 13.16 -18.43 3.41
CA ARG A 180 14.27 -17.81 4.14
C ARG A 180 15.32 -17.24 3.19
N GLY A 181 15.74 -17.98 2.17
CA GLY A 181 16.70 -17.53 1.18
C GLY A 181 16.18 -16.37 0.34
N PHE A 182 14.91 -16.45 -0.08
CA PHE A 182 14.25 -15.42 -0.89
C PHE A 182 14.24 -14.04 -0.21
N LEU A 183 14.05 -14.00 1.12
CA LEU A 183 14.01 -12.75 1.88
C LEU A 183 15.40 -12.32 2.41
N GLN A 184 16.42 -13.19 2.34
CA GLN A 184 17.67 -13.00 3.06
C GLN A 184 18.40 -11.70 2.73
N GLU A 185 18.46 -11.32 1.46
CA GLU A 185 19.21 -10.13 1.01
C GLU A 185 18.61 -8.82 1.53
N GLN A 186 17.29 -8.77 1.69
CA GLN A 186 16.56 -7.57 2.10
C GLN A 186 16.06 -7.67 3.55
N LYS A 187 16.34 -8.76 4.25
CA LYS A 187 15.72 -9.12 5.52
C LYS A 187 15.78 -7.99 6.55
N LEU A 188 16.94 -7.39 6.76
CA LEU A 188 17.11 -6.32 7.75
C LEU A 188 16.24 -5.11 7.43
N GLN A 189 16.21 -4.68 6.18
CA GLN A 189 15.39 -3.55 5.73
C GLN A 189 13.89 -3.85 5.89
N LEU A 190 13.48 -5.07 5.52
CA LEU A 190 12.09 -5.51 5.66
C LEU A 190 11.68 -5.59 7.13
N GLU A 191 12.55 -6.07 8.02
CA GLU A 191 12.32 -6.09 9.47
C GLU A 191 12.07 -4.68 10.00
N PHE A 192 12.93 -3.69 9.65
CA PHE A 192 12.75 -2.30 10.06
C PHE A 192 11.47 -1.67 9.51
N LYS A 193 11.06 -2.01 8.29
CA LYS A 193 9.83 -1.51 7.67
C LYS A 193 8.57 -2.17 8.23
N THR A 194 8.66 -3.43 8.68
CA THR A 194 7.51 -4.21 9.15
C THR A 194 7.21 -3.99 10.63
N ILE A 195 8.25 -3.93 11.48
CA ILE A 195 8.06 -3.80 12.92
C ILE A 195 7.66 -2.36 13.26
N ARG A 196 6.58 -2.19 14.02
CA ARG A 196 6.11 -0.89 14.51
C ARG A 196 6.65 -0.61 15.90
N LEU A 197 6.77 0.67 16.26
CA LEU A 197 7.32 1.07 17.55
C LEU A 197 6.48 0.58 18.74
N ASN A 198 5.14 0.55 18.59
CA ASN A 198 4.22 0.04 19.63
C ASN A 198 4.31 -1.47 19.87
N GLN A 199 4.92 -2.23 18.97
CA GLN A 199 5.10 -3.68 19.08
C GLN A 199 6.37 -4.06 19.87
N ALA A 200 7.33 -3.15 19.96
CA ALA A 200 8.59 -3.40 20.62
C ALA A 200 8.56 -3.03 22.12
N PRO A 201 9.42 -3.64 22.94
CA PRO A 201 9.54 -3.26 24.33
C PRO A 201 9.91 -1.78 24.46
N ARG A 202 9.29 -1.10 25.41
CA ARG A 202 9.60 0.32 25.67
C ARG A 202 10.92 0.45 26.43
N PRO A 203 11.69 1.51 26.18
CA PRO A 203 12.89 1.80 26.97
C PRO A 203 12.55 1.95 28.46
N SER A 204 13.31 1.28 29.33
CA SER A 204 13.06 1.21 30.78
C SER A 204 13.22 2.53 31.52
N LYS A 205 13.68 3.61 30.87
CA LYS A 205 14.04 4.90 31.49
C LYS A 205 13.35 6.12 30.87
N GLY A 206 12.21 5.97 30.25
CA GLY A 206 11.50 7.08 29.60
C GLY A 206 10.42 7.72 30.48
N GLY A 207 10.79 8.37 31.55
CA GLY A 207 9.93 9.39 32.17
C GLY A 207 9.84 10.59 31.23
N VAL A 208 8.62 11.10 30.97
CA VAL A 208 8.39 12.30 30.15
C VAL A 208 9.26 13.45 30.68
N LYS A 209 10.39 13.72 30.07
CA LYS A 209 11.10 14.98 30.28
C LYS A 209 10.30 16.05 29.56
N LYS A 210 9.55 16.88 30.32
CA LYS A 210 8.74 18.00 29.81
C LYS A 210 9.54 18.99 28.91
N GLU A 211 10.86 18.89 28.86
CA GLU A 211 11.74 19.75 28.07
C GLU A 211 11.94 19.26 26.63
N ALA A 212 11.77 17.97 26.34
CA ALA A 212 11.87 17.40 24.98
C ALA A 212 10.75 17.87 24.05
N VAL A 213 9.63 18.34 24.60
CA VAL A 213 8.47 18.87 23.85
C VAL A 213 8.78 20.19 23.10
N LYS A 214 9.92 20.84 23.36
CA LYS A 214 10.21 22.19 22.85
C LYS A 214 10.83 22.29 21.45
N ARG A 215 11.28 21.20 20.82
CA ARG A 215 11.75 21.20 19.42
C ARG A 215 11.44 19.85 18.74
N GLY A 216 10.25 19.67 18.29
CA GLY A 216 9.81 19.30 16.96
C GLY A 216 10.11 17.92 16.44
N SER A 217 9.96 16.76 17.02
CA SER A 217 9.64 15.54 16.26
C SER A 217 8.83 14.61 17.12
N SER A 218 7.53 14.85 17.17
CA SER A 218 6.59 13.88 17.73
C SER A 218 6.17 12.94 16.62
N ILE A 219 6.33 11.63 16.82
CA ILE A 219 5.90 10.60 15.88
C ILE A 219 4.88 9.69 16.54
N SER A 220 4.01 9.07 15.74
CA SER A 220 3.08 8.09 16.23
C SER A 220 3.77 6.76 16.55
N ALA A 221 3.29 6.04 17.57
CA ALA A 221 3.82 4.73 17.95
C ALA A 221 3.47 3.62 16.95
N ASP A 222 2.53 3.86 16.03
CA ASP A 222 2.12 2.93 14.99
C ASP A 222 3.00 3.00 13.72
N VAL A 223 3.97 3.94 13.66
CA VAL A 223 4.92 3.97 12.55
C VAL A 223 5.98 2.87 12.68
N SER A 224 6.61 2.52 11.55
CA SER A 224 7.68 1.53 11.52
C SER A 224 8.97 2.04 12.16
N PHE A 225 9.85 1.12 12.58
CA PHE A 225 11.21 1.47 12.99
C PHE A 225 11.96 2.19 11.88
N TRP A 226 11.76 1.83 10.61
CA TRP A 226 12.35 2.52 9.48
C TRP A 226 12.01 4.00 9.48
N SER A 227 10.72 4.32 9.60
CA SER A 227 10.25 5.71 9.63
C SER A 227 10.85 6.49 10.82
N ALA A 228 10.96 5.87 11.99
CA ALA A 228 11.60 6.50 13.14
C ALA A 228 13.09 6.79 12.90
N LEU A 229 13.82 5.87 12.25
CA LEU A 229 15.23 6.08 11.89
C LEU A 229 15.41 7.21 10.87
N GLU A 230 14.47 7.38 9.95
CA GLU A 230 14.47 8.51 9.00
C GLU A 230 14.39 9.86 9.73
N HIS A 231 13.58 9.99 10.78
CA HIS A 231 13.51 11.19 11.60
C HIS A 231 14.86 11.53 12.28
N PHE A 232 15.56 10.55 12.83
CA PHE A 232 16.91 10.81 13.38
C PHE A 232 17.85 11.33 12.30
N LYS A 233 17.79 10.78 11.11
CA LYS A 233 18.70 11.14 10.01
C LYS A 233 18.40 12.50 9.41
N PHE A 234 17.11 12.80 9.16
CA PHE A 234 16.73 13.99 8.41
C PHE A 234 16.40 15.20 9.28
N ASP A 235 15.85 14.98 10.47
CA ASP A 235 15.51 16.05 11.40
C ASP A 235 16.67 16.40 12.34
N GLY A 236 17.71 15.54 12.39
CA GLY A 236 18.91 15.77 13.20
C GLY A 236 18.62 15.83 14.70
N VAL A 237 17.65 15.06 15.17
CA VAL A 237 17.24 15.03 16.58
C VAL A 237 17.99 13.94 17.36
N ASP A 238 18.31 14.19 18.62
CA ASP A 238 18.96 13.21 19.49
C ASP A 238 17.96 12.24 20.14
N GLU A 239 16.71 12.70 20.34
CA GLU A 239 15.62 11.92 20.92
C GLU A 239 14.32 12.16 20.13
N LEU A 240 13.53 11.12 19.97
CA LEU A 240 12.18 11.15 19.39
C LEU A 240 11.14 11.11 20.51
N HIS A 241 10.12 11.95 20.41
CA HIS A 241 8.94 11.86 21.25
C HIS A 241 7.89 10.99 20.55
N ILE A 242 7.58 9.83 21.12
CA ILE A 242 6.70 8.82 20.55
C ILE A 242 5.36 8.87 21.28
N ILE A 243 4.27 8.96 20.53
CA ILE A 243 2.91 9.08 21.05
C ILE A 243 2.10 7.85 20.64
N ASP A 244 1.63 7.11 21.62
CA ASP A 244 0.69 6.00 21.46
C ASP A 244 -0.74 6.50 21.81
N LYS A 245 -1.48 6.84 20.77
CA LYS A 245 -2.84 7.36 20.94
C LYS A 245 -3.84 6.27 21.39
N GLU A 246 -3.59 5.02 21.05
CA GLU A 246 -4.46 3.90 21.41
C GLU A 246 -4.41 3.62 22.92
N ASN A 247 -3.22 3.68 23.50
CA ASN A 247 -3.01 3.43 24.92
C ASN A 247 -2.95 4.73 25.75
N ASN A 248 -3.09 5.90 25.11
CA ASN A 248 -2.98 7.21 25.75
C ASN A 248 -1.65 7.41 26.51
N GLU A 249 -0.56 6.95 25.92
CA GLU A 249 0.79 6.97 26.49
C GLU A 249 1.76 7.70 25.58
N SER A 250 2.85 8.19 26.16
CA SER A 250 3.96 8.75 25.39
C SER A 250 5.28 8.53 26.10
N TRP A 251 6.34 8.40 25.30
CA TRP A 251 7.72 8.25 25.83
C TRP A 251 8.71 8.91 24.88
N THR A 252 9.93 9.12 25.38
CA THR A 252 11.06 9.53 24.54
C THR A 252 11.99 8.35 24.33
N ALA A 253 12.66 8.32 23.19
CA ALA A 253 13.70 7.32 22.93
C ALA A 253 14.82 7.93 22.09
N SER A 254 16.06 7.66 22.48
CA SER A 254 17.24 7.90 21.65
C SER A 254 17.36 6.84 20.55
N PHE A 255 18.24 7.09 19.58
CA PHE A 255 18.58 6.10 18.56
C PHE A 255 19.03 4.76 19.16
N GLU A 256 19.91 4.81 20.19
CA GLU A 256 20.43 3.61 20.83
C GLU A 256 19.33 2.80 21.55
N GLU A 257 18.42 3.50 22.22
CA GLU A 257 17.28 2.88 22.90
C GLU A 257 16.31 2.23 21.92
N LEU A 258 16.03 2.88 20.78
CA LEU A 258 15.21 2.27 19.73
C LEU A 258 15.87 1.04 19.11
N MET A 259 17.17 1.08 18.87
CA MET A 259 17.90 -0.08 18.36
C MET A 259 17.91 -1.24 19.37
N ALA A 260 18.06 -0.94 20.66
CA ALA A 260 17.96 -1.95 21.71
C ALA A 260 16.57 -2.61 21.76
N ALA A 261 15.50 -1.79 21.67
CA ALA A 261 14.12 -2.27 21.62
C ALA A 261 13.86 -3.15 20.40
N PHE A 262 14.38 -2.76 19.23
CA PHE A 262 14.30 -3.55 18.00
C PHE A 262 14.95 -4.93 18.16
N TYR A 263 16.19 -4.99 18.66
CA TYR A 263 16.88 -6.25 18.85
C TYR A 263 16.23 -7.13 19.92
N GLN A 264 15.67 -6.53 20.97
CA GLN A 264 14.93 -7.27 21.99
C GLN A 264 13.64 -7.87 21.42
N TYR A 265 12.87 -7.11 20.62
CA TYR A 265 11.71 -7.63 19.91
C TYR A 265 12.10 -8.81 19.01
N LYS A 266 13.15 -8.65 18.22
CA LYS A 266 13.63 -9.69 17.30
C LYS A 266 13.98 -10.99 18.05
N LYS A 267 14.67 -10.89 19.19
CA LYS A 267 14.99 -12.07 20.03
C LYS A 267 13.74 -12.77 20.58
N SER A 268 12.66 -12.05 20.80
CA SER A 268 11.42 -12.65 21.30
C SER A 268 10.62 -13.41 20.23
N LYS A 269 10.99 -13.22 18.95
CA LYS A 269 10.33 -13.84 17.79
C LYS A 269 11.12 -14.98 17.16
N THR A 270 12.39 -15.15 17.55
CA THR A 270 13.27 -16.26 17.17
C THR A 270 13.35 -17.29 18.26
#